data_e29ba50eddb25c45bb510e65e5a9273c
#
_entry.id   e29ba50eddb25c45bb510e65e5a9273c
#
_cell.length_a   1.000
_cell.length_b   1.000
_cell.length_c   1.000
_cell.angle_alpha   90.00
_cell.angle_beta   90.00
_cell.angle_gamma   90.00
#
_symmetry.space_group_name_H-M   'P 1'
#
loop_
_entity.id
_entity.type
_entity.pdbx_description
1 polymer ?
#
loop_
_entity_poly.entity_id
_entity_poly.type
_entity_poly.pdbx_seq_one_letter_code
_entity_poly.pdbx_strand_id
1 'polypeptide(L)'
;MICLQGRGSMLNKNTIYQGNCLEVMQQIRDKSIDCIITDLPYGTTKCAWDIIIPFSELWEQYNRIIKDNGAIVLFGQEPFSSHLRLSNIQDYKYDWY
;
A
#
# COMPACT_ATOMS: atom_id res chain seq x y z
N MET A 1 2.21 -3.22 9.33
CA MET A 1 2.63 -4.57 8.86
C MET A 1 2.50 -4.65 7.36
N ILE A 2 3.47 -5.20 6.70
CA ILE A 2 3.47 -5.40 5.25
C ILE A 2 3.75 -6.87 4.96
N CYS A 3 2.95 -7.47 4.05
CA CYS A 3 3.20 -8.80 3.53
C CYS A 3 3.74 -8.65 2.11
N LEU A 4 4.93 -9.15 1.86
CA LEU A 4 5.60 -8.99 0.58
C LEU A 4 5.50 -10.24 -0.27
N GLN A 5 5.16 -10.04 -1.55
CA GLN A 5 5.20 -11.09 -2.57
C GLN A 5 5.90 -10.53 -3.80
N GLY A 6 6.79 -11.30 -4.38
CA GLY A 6 7.56 -10.89 -5.53
C GLY A 6 9.01 -11.33 -5.44
N ARG A 7 9.81 -10.91 -6.42
CA ARG A 7 11.21 -11.29 -6.53
C ARG A 7 12.11 -10.06 -6.50
N GLY A 8 13.36 -10.27 -6.12
CA GLY A 8 14.39 -9.24 -6.21
C GLY A 8 14.32 -8.18 -5.14
N SER A 9 13.51 -8.38 -4.11
CA SER A 9 13.48 -7.51 -2.95
C SER A 9 14.74 -7.69 -2.11
N MET A 10 15.17 -6.62 -1.43
CA MET A 10 16.23 -6.70 -0.41
C MET A 10 15.71 -7.39 0.86
N LEU A 11 14.39 -7.47 1.01
CA LEU A 11 13.76 -8.18 2.11
C LEU A 11 13.48 -9.63 1.71
N ASN A 12 13.34 -10.49 2.70
CA ASN A 12 13.07 -11.91 2.48
C ASN A 12 11.60 -12.10 2.08
N LYS A 13 11.35 -13.04 1.15
CA LYS A 13 10.02 -13.46 0.80
C LYS A 13 9.36 -14.22 1.94
N ASN A 14 8.04 -14.29 1.91
CA ASN A 14 7.23 -15.07 2.85
C ASN A 14 7.54 -14.73 4.31
N THR A 15 7.87 -13.47 4.56
CA THR A 15 8.26 -12.97 5.86
C THR A 15 7.38 -11.78 6.23
N ILE A 16 7.00 -11.70 7.49
CA ILE A 16 6.24 -10.56 8.02
C ILE A 16 7.23 -9.60 8.67
N TYR A 17 7.16 -8.34 8.27
CA TYR A 17 7.99 -7.27 8.81
C TYR A 17 7.12 -6.32 9.61
N GLN A 18 7.51 -6.04 10.83
CA GLN A 18 6.83 -5.08 11.70
C GLN A 18 7.56 -3.74 11.63
N GLY A 19 6.80 -2.66 11.45
CA GLY A 19 7.37 -1.32 11.42
C GLY A 19 6.51 -0.36 10.63
N ASN A 20 7.03 0.85 10.45
CA ASN A 20 6.39 1.84 9.59
C ASN A 20 6.51 1.40 8.14
N CYS A 21 5.37 1.24 7.45
CA CYS A 21 5.35 0.69 6.10
C CYS A 21 6.15 1.55 5.11
N LEU A 22 6.15 2.87 5.26
CA LEU A 22 6.92 3.76 4.38
C LEU A 22 8.43 3.51 4.51
N GLU A 23 8.90 3.25 5.72
CA GLU A 23 10.31 2.93 5.96
C GLU A 23 10.67 1.54 5.46
N VAL A 24 9.80 0.56 5.72
CA VAL A 24 10.04 -0.82 5.28
C VAL A 24 10.05 -0.90 3.75
N MET A 25 9.13 -0.21 3.08
CA MET A 25 9.05 -0.23 1.62
C MET A 25 10.29 0.36 0.94
N GLN A 26 11.02 1.26 1.61
CA GLN A 26 12.27 1.79 1.04
C GLN A 26 13.32 0.73 0.78
N GLN A 27 13.22 -0.41 1.46
CA GLN A 27 14.14 -1.54 1.31
C GLN A 27 13.73 -2.48 0.17
N ILE A 28 12.60 -2.24 -0.47
CA ILE A 28 12.12 -3.05 -1.58
C ILE A 28 12.63 -2.46 -2.88
N ARG A 29 13.09 -3.32 -3.80
CA ARG A 29 13.57 -2.89 -5.12
C ARG A 29 12.43 -2.33 -5.95
N ASP A 30 12.78 -1.44 -6.86
CA ASP A 30 11.87 -0.91 -7.86
C ASP A 30 11.30 -2.06 -8.71
N LYS A 31 10.00 -1.99 -9.00
CA LYS A 31 9.31 -2.92 -9.92
C LYS A 31 9.54 -4.39 -9.60
N SER A 32 9.54 -4.73 -8.32
CA SER A 32 9.78 -6.10 -7.85
C SER A 32 8.53 -6.79 -7.29
N ILE A 33 7.45 -6.06 -7.05
CA ILE A 33 6.24 -6.57 -6.42
C ILE A 33 5.15 -6.81 -7.46
N ASP A 34 4.58 -8.01 -7.46
CA ASP A 34 3.53 -8.40 -8.41
C ASP A 34 2.15 -7.88 -8.00
N CYS A 35 1.87 -7.83 -6.70
CA CYS A 35 0.56 -7.41 -6.20
C CYS A 35 0.71 -6.82 -4.80
N ILE A 36 -0.03 -5.74 -4.54
CA ILE A 36 -0.13 -5.14 -3.22
C ILE A 36 -1.58 -5.30 -2.76
N ILE A 37 -1.77 -5.93 -1.60
CA ILE A 37 -3.08 -6.06 -0.96
C ILE A 37 -2.94 -5.52 0.45
N THR A 38 -3.66 -4.47 0.77
CA THR A 38 -3.47 -3.77 2.05
C THR A 38 -4.78 -3.24 2.60
N ASP A 39 -4.94 -3.38 3.91
CA ASP A 39 -5.99 -2.71 4.68
C ASP A 39 -5.35 -1.52 5.40
N LEU A 40 -5.47 -0.34 4.81
CA LEU A 40 -4.85 0.89 5.32
C LEU A 40 -5.59 1.39 6.57
N PRO A 41 -4.90 2.10 7.48
CA PRO A 41 -5.58 2.76 8.58
C PRO A 41 -6.45 3.91 8.07
N TYR A 42 -7.72 3.95 8.52
CA TYR A 42 -8.70 4.93 8.03
C TYR A 42 -8.72 6.22 8.85
N GLY A 43 -8.10 6.22 10.03
CA GLY A 43 -8.10 7.36 10.92
C GLY A 43 -9.45 7.58 11.62
N THR A 44 -10.30 6.55 11.72
CA THR A 44 -11.65 6.67 12.26
C THR A 44 -11.77 6.16 13.69
N THR A 45 -10.74 5.56 14.25
CA THR A 45 -10.74 5.05 15.62
C THR A 45 -9.77 5.86 16.50
N LYS A 46 -9.82 5.61 17.81
CA LYS A 46 -8.93 6.26 18.78
C LYS A 46 -7.64 5.48 19.02
N CYS A 47 -7.42 4.39 18.29
CA CYS A 47 -6.21 3.59 18.43
C CYS A 47 -5.00 4.39 17.90
N ALA A 48 -3.87 4.31 18.60
CA ALA A 48 -2.67 5.06 18.23
C ALA A 48 -2.12 4.67 16.86
N TRP A 49 -2.36 3.43 16.42
CA TRP A 49 -1.90 2.95 15.12
C TRP A 49 -2.84 3.31 13.96
N ASP A 50 -4.05 3.82 14.25
CA ASP A 50 -5.05 4.16 13.22
C ASP A 50 -4.89 5.61 12.77
N ILE A 51 -3.73 5.92 12.23
CA ILE A 51 -3.39 7.23 11.70
C ILE A 51 -3.30 7.11 10.19
N ILE A 52 -3.97 8.03 9.46
CA ILE A 52 -3.93 8.04 8.00
C ILE A 52 -2.50 8.24 7.52
N ILE A 53 -2.04 7.33 6.68
CA ILE A 53 -0.73 7.44 6.04
C ILE A 53 -0.82 8.51 4.95
N PRO A 54 0.15 9.44 4.86
CA PRO A 54 0.13 10.46 3.79
C PRO A 54 0.06 9.81 2.41
N PHE A 55 -0.97 10.16 1.63
CA PHE A 55 -1.22 9.50 0.34
C PHE A 55 -0.10 9.75 -0.67
N SER A 56 0.46 10.94 -0.72
CA SER A 56 1.53 11.25 -1.66
C SER A 56 2.75 10.35 -1.47
N GLU A 57 3.16 10.15 -0.22
CA GLU A 57 4.29 9.29 0.11
C GLU A 57 3.96 7.82 -0.14
N LEU A 58 2.72 7.42 0.19
CA LEU A 58 2.25 6.06 -0.02
C LEU A 58 2.28 5.69 -1.51
N TRP A 59 1.70 6.54 -2.36
CA TRP A 59 1.66 6.31 -3.80
C TRP A 59 3.04 6.35 -4.44
N GLU A 60 3.93 7.20 -3.95
CA GLU A 60 5.32 7.24 -4.40
C GLU A 60 5.96 5.86 -4.24
N GLN A 61 5.83 5.26 -3.05
CA GLN A 61 6.40 3.95 -2.79
C GLN A 61 5.68 2.84 -3.57
N TYR A 62 4.35 2.85 -3.60
CA TYR A 62 3.59 1.83 -4.33
C TYR A 62 3.93 1.84 -5.81
N ASN A 63 3.95 3.01 -6.43
CA ASN A 63 4.25 3.13 -7.86
C ASN A 63 5.68 2.72 -8.17
N ARG A 64 6.60 2.93 -7.24
CA ARG A 64 8.00 2.55 -7.40
C ARG A 64 8.18 1.03 -7.35
N ILE A 65 7.57 0.36 -6.38
CA ILE A 65 7.82 -1.06 -6.11
C ILE A 65 6.97 -2.00 -6.96
N ILE A 66 5.80 -1.55 -7.43
CA ILE A 66 4.89 -2.40 -8.21
C ILE A 66 5.40 -2.56 -9.64
N LYS A 67 5.26 -3.76 -10.20
CA LYS A 67 5.55 -4.00 -11.61
C LYS A 67 4.52 -3.33 -12.51
N ASP A 68 4.88 -3.08 -13.76
CA ASP A 68 4.01 -2.38 -14.72
C ASP A 68 2.64 -3.06 -14.89
N ASN A 69 2.62 -4.38 -14.82
CA ASN A 69 1.38 -5.17 -14.92
C ASN A 69 0.86 -5.64 -13.55
N GLY A 70 1.38 -5.08 -12.48
CA GLY A 70 0.97 -5.44 -11.13
C GLY A 70 -0.38 -4.86 -10.75
N ALA A 71 -0.98 -5.39 -9.69
CA ALA A 71 -2.27 -4.95 -9.17
C ALA A 71 -2.10 -4.40 -7.76
N ILE A 72 -2.86 -3.35 -7.45
CA ILE A 72 -2.94 -2.77 -6.11
C ILE A 72 -4.39 -2.88 -5.65
N VAL A 73 -4.62 -3.62 -4.57
CA VAL A 73 -5.94 -3.84 -3.98
C VAL A 73 -5.94 -3.26 -2.58
N LEU A 74 -6.83 -2.29 -2.36
CA LEU A 74 -6.92 -1.59 -1.09
C LEU A 74 -8.33 -1.72 -0.53
N PHE A 75 -8.43 -2.01 0.76
CA PHE A 75 -9.70 -1.98 1.46
C PHE A 75 -10.05 -0.55 1.81
N GLY A 76 -11.34 -0.23 1.78
CA GLY A 76 -11.79 1.10 2.12
C GLY A 76 -13.20 1.12 2.63
N GLN A 77 -13.51 2.17 3.38
CA GLN A 77 -14.84 2.46 3.90
C GLN A 77 -15.02 3.98 3.83
N GLU A 78 -16.21 4.43 3.48
CA GLU A 78 -16.48 5.86 3.39
C GLU A 78 -16.36 6.55 4.76
N PRO A 79 -15.89 7.80 4.85
CA PRO A 79 -15.45 8.67 3.74
C PRO A 79 -14.01 8.41 3.27
N PHE A 80 -13.26 7.53 3.93
CA PHE A 80 -11.86 7.26 3.60
C PHE A 80 -11.70 6.79 2.15
N SER A 81 -12.58 5.91 1.68
CA SER A 81 -12.47 5.35 0.33
C SER A 81 -12.60 6.41 -0.76
N SER A 82 -13.42 7.45 -0.54
CA SER A 82 -13.51 8.57 -1.48
C SER A 82 -12.20 9.36 -1.56
N HIS A 83 -11.59 9.64 -0.42
CA HIS A 83 -10.29 10.31 -0.39
C HIS A 83 -9.21 9.47 -1.04
N LEU A 84 -9.24 8.16 -0.80
CA LEU A 84 -8.27 7.23 -1.38
C LEU A 84 -8.38 7.22 -2.92
N ARG A 85 -9.58 7.12 -3.45
CA ARG A 85 -9.80 7.16 -4.91
C ARG A 85 -9.31 8.46 -5.53
N LEU A 86 -9.64 9.60 -4.91
CA LEU A 86 -9.22 10.90 -5.40
C LEU A 86 -7.71 11.09 -5.34
N SER A 87 -7.04 10.48 -4.38
CA SER A 87 -5.60 10.63 -4.24
C SER A 87 -4.81 10.07 -5.42
N ASN A 88 -5.40 9.14 -6.18
CA ASN A 88 -4.77 8.57 -7.37
C ASN A 88 -5.84 8.15 -8.39
N ILE A 89 -6.67 9.09 -8.80
CA ILE A 89 -7.81 8.83 -9.68
C ILE A 89 -7.37 8.27 -11.04
N GLN A 90 -6.18 8.59 -11.48
CA GLN A 90 -5.66 8.13 -12.77
C GLN A 90 -5.49 6.60 -12.82
N ASP A 91 -5.15 6.00 -11.70
CA ASP A 91 -4.90 4.55 -11.62
C ASP A 91 -6.11 3.78 -11.09
N TYR A 92 -7.17 4.49 -10.68
CA TYR A 92 -8.38 3.85 -10.19
C TYR A 92 -9.07 3.06 -11.30
N LYS A 93 -9.42 1.82 -11.02
CA LYS A 93 -10.09 0.93 -11.98
C LYS A 93 -11.54 0.68 -11.60
N TYR A 94 -11.79 0.06 -10.45
CA TYR A 94 -13.14 -0.28 -10.00
C TYR A 94 -13.15 -0.69 -8.54
N ASP A 95 -14.33 -0.73 -7.95
CA ASP A 95 -14.54 -1.22 -6.60
C ASP A 95 -15.25 -2.58 -6.64
N TRP A 96 -14.94 -3.41 -5.65
CA TRP A 96 -15.68 -4.63 -5.36
C TRP A 96 -16.45 -4.44 -4.04
N TYR A 97 -17.68 -4.86 -4.05
CA TYR A 97 -18.57 -4.78 -2.89
C TYR A 97 -18.93 -6.18 -2.39
#